data_7b16123d8aeca56ae25ca80fddd86037
#
_entry.id   7b16123d8aeca56ae25ca80fddd86037
#
_cell.length_a   1.000
_cell.length_b   1.000
_cell.length_c   1.000
_cell.angle_alpha   90.00
_cell.angle_beta   90.00
_cell.angle_gamma   90.00
#
_symmetry.space_group_name_H-M   'P 1'
#
loop_
_entity.id
_entity.type
_entity.pdbx_description
1 polymer ?
#
loop_
_entity_poly.entity_id
_entity_poly.type
_entity_poly.pdbx_seq_one_letter_code
_entity_poly.pdbx_strand_id
1 'polypeptide(L)'
;DFEYQFTALRKTHNQGVFDVYSPDMLRCRKSGVLTGLPDGYGRGRIIGDYRRVALYGIRYLVRERELQFADLQPALERGEALEATLRLREELAEQRRALLQMQEMAARYGCDISHPARTAREAVQWLYFAYLAAVKSQNGGAMSLGRTATFLDIYI
;
A
#
# COMPACT_ATOMS: atom_id res chain seq x y z
N ASP A 1 6.50 8.24 9.17
CA ASP A 1 5.85 7.60 10.30
C ASP A 1 4.61 6.83 9.83
N PHE A 2 4.50 5.54 10.23
CA PHE A 2 3.40 4.65 9.83
C PHE A 2 2.04 5.19 10.30
N GLU A 3 1.98 5.70 11.51
CA GLU A 3 0.77 6.29 12.08
C GLU A 3 0.33 7.53 11.30
N TYR A 4 1.26 8.37 10.89
CA TYR A 4 0.98 9.54 10.06
C TYR A 4 0.35 9.17 8.71
N GLN A 5 0.87 8.14 8.03
CA GLN A 5 0.28 7.69 6.76
C GLN A 5 -1.20 7.32 6.89
N PHE A 6 -1.58 6.64 7.97
CA PHE A 6 -2.96 6.20 8.15
C PHE A 6 -3.90 7.26 8.71
N THR A 7 -3.38 8.18 9.52
CA THR A 7 -4.21 9.21 10.14
C THR A 7 -4.34 10.46 9.28
N ALA A 8 -3.29 10.85 8.56
CA ALA A 8 -3.25 12.07 7.77
C ALA A 8 -3.50 11.85 6.27
N LEU A 9 -2.90 10.84 5.67
CA LEU A 9 -2.90 10.67 4.22
C LEU A 9 -3.94 9.67 3.71
N ARG A 10 -4.18 8.59 4.43
CA ARG A 10 -5.16 7.58 4.03
C ARG A 10 -5.76 6.85 5.23
N LYS A 11 -6.95 6.31 5.02
CA LYS A 11 -7.62 5.47 6.00
C LYS A 11 -7.26 4.01 5.79
N THR A 12 -7.21 3.24 6.87
CA THR A 12 -7.19 1.79 6.76
C THR A 12 -8.49 1.29 6.16
N HIS A 13 -8.48 0.08 5.62
CA HIS A 13 -9.69 -0.55 5.12
C HIS A 13 -10.77 -0.66 6.20
N ASN A 14 -10.41 -0.95 7.44
CA ASN A 14 -11.33 -0.97 8.59
C ASN A 14 -11.95 0.40 8.83
N GLN A 15 -11.15 1.45 8.89
CA GLN A 15 -11.65 2.80 9.10
C GLN A 15 -12.62 3.21 7.99
N GLY A 16 -12.27 2.92 6.72
CA GLY A 16 -13.15 3.24 5.59
C GLY A 16 -14.52 2.57 5.68
N VAL A 17 -14.60 1.34 6.22
CA VAL A 17 -15.89 0.65 6.44
C VAL A 17 -16.69 1.28 7.58
N PHE A 18 -16.05 1.56 8.71
CA PHE A 18 -16.76 2.10 9.88
C PHE A 18 -17.14 3.58 9.75
N ASP A 19 -16.40 4.35 8.97
CA ASP A 19 -16.67 5.77 8.77
C ASP A 19 -17.93 6.04 7.94
N VAL A 20 -18.47 5.04 7.23
CA VAL A 20 -19.74 5.18 6.52
C VAL A 20 -20.96 5.01 7.42
N TYR A 21 -20.78 4.53 8.65
CA TYR A 21 -21.87 4.38 9.59
C TYR A 21 -22.21 5.71 10.26
N SER A 22 -23.49 6.05 10.26
CA SER A 22 -23.96 7.19 11.04
C SER A 22 -23.78 6.94 12.54
N PRO A 23 -23.69 7.99 13.36
CA PRO A 23 -23.64 7.85 14.82
C PRO A 23 -24.79 7.00 15.38
N ASP A 24 -25.98 7.09 14.78
CA ASP A 24 -27.15 6.32 15.18
C ASP A 24 -26.99 4.84 14.87
N MET A 25 -26.47 4.51 13.68
CA MET A 25 -26.15 3.11 13.32
C MET A 25 -25.11 2.51 14.25
N LEU A 26 -24.07 3.28 14.61
CA LEU A 26 -23.06 2.83 15.56
C LEU A 26 -23.63 2.60 16.96
N ARG A 27 -24.55 3.47 17.43
CA ARG A 27 -25.26 3.27 18.71
C ARG A 27 -26.12 2.02 18.68
N CYS A 28 -26.93 1.85 17.62
CA CYS A 28 -27.79 0.67 17.46
C CYS A 28 -26.97 -0.63 17.36
N ARG A 29 -25.81 -0.59 16.69
CA ARG A 29 -24.89 -1.72 16.62
C ARG A 29 -24.30 -2.06 18.00
N LYS A 30 -23.84 -1.05 18.73
CA LYS A 30 -23.27 -1.21 20.08
C LYS A 30 -24.28 -1.76 21.08
N SER A 31 -25.55 -1.37 20.95
CA SER A 31 -26.64 -1.88 21.80
C SER A 31 -27.17 -3.26 21.39
N GLY A 32 -26.71 -3.82 20.27
CA GLY A 32 -27.18 -5.11 19.74
C GLY A 32 -28.54 -5.06 19.03
N VAL A 33 -29.13 -3.87 18.86
CA VAL A 33 -30.39 -3.71 18.09
C VAL A 33 -30.18 -4.00 16.60
N LEU A 34 -29.03 -3.60 16.06
CA LEU A 34 -28.62 -3.95 14.72
C LEU A 34 -27.49 -4.97 14.78
N THR A 35 -27.69 -6.12 14.13
CA THR A 35 -26.71 -7.19 13.99
C THR A 35 -26.50 -7.51 12.51
N GLY A 36 -25.41 -8.20 12.18
CA GLY A 36 -25.14 -8.61 10.80
C GLY A 36 -24.75 -7.47 9.85
N LEU A 37 -24.45 -6.28 10.35
CA LEU A 37 -23.88 -5.23 9.52
C LEU A 37 -22.54 -5.66 8.97
N PRO A 38 -22.22 -5.32 7.71
CA PRO A 38 -20.92 -5.62 7.14
C PRO A 38 -19.84 -4.94 7.98
N ASP A 39 -18.99 -5.78 8.54
CA ASP A 39 -17.75 -5.37 9.22
C ASP A 39 -16.56 -6.00 8.51
N GLY A 40 -15.51 -6.33 9.24
CA GLY A 40 -14.33 -6.96 8.68
C GLY A 40 -14.58 -8.20 7.82
N TYR A 41 -15.61 -8.95 8.07
CA TYR A 41 -15.89 -10.23 7.40
C TYR A 41 -16.61 -10.06 6.06
N GLY A 42 -17.42 -9.02 5.91
CA GLY A 42 -18.18 -8.74 4.68
C GLY A 42 -17.37 -8.13 3.54
N ARG A 43 -16.11 -7.83 3.76
CA ARG A 43 -15.29 -7.03 2.85
C ARG A 43 -14.57 -7.79 1.77
N GLY A 44 -14.63 -9.00 1.62
CA GLY A 44 -13.79 -9.73 0.68
C GLY A 44 -12.28 -9.58 0.98
N ARG A 45 -11.47 -10.25 0.20
CA ARG A 45 -10.01 -10.25 0.36
C ARG A 45 -9.38 -9.14 -0.45
N ILE A 46 -8.39 -8.48 0.14
CA ILE A 46 -7.53 -7.52 -0.54
C ILE A 46 -6.40 -8.30 -1.21
N ILE A 47 -6.19 -8.03 -2.49
CA ILE A 47 -5.06 -8.56 -3.26
C ILE A 47 -4.26 -7.37 -3.75
N GLY A 48 -3.05 -7.22 -3.21
CA GLY A 48 -2.09 -6.23 -3.68
C GLY A 48 -1.29 -6.73 -4.87
N ASP A 49 -0.74 -5.82 -5.67
CA ASP A 49 0.21 -6.20 -6.71
C ASP A 49 1.63 -6.31 -6.14
N TYR A 50 1.86 -7.37 -5.39
CA TYR A 50 3.16 -7.65 -4.74
C TYR A 50 4.27 -7.96 -5.74
N ARG A 51 3.93 -8.25 -6.99
CA ARG A 51 4.86 -8.63 -8.06
C ARG A 51 5.78 -7.49 -8.48
N ARG A 52 5.34 -6.24 -8.32
CA ARG A 52 6.06 -5.07 -8.85
C ARG A 52 7.48 -4.96 -8.32
N VAL A 53 7.72 -5.30 -7.06
CA VAL A 53 9.08 -5.28 -6.49
C VAL A 53 9.96 -6.32 -7.17
N ALA A 54 9.45 -7.53 -7.41
CA ALA A 54 10.19 -8.57 -8.12
C ALA A 54 10.42 -8.23 -9.60
N LEU A 55 9.41 -7.66 -10.28
CA LEU A 55 9.48 -7.34 -11.71
C LEU A 55 10.40 -6.15 -12.01
N TYR A 56 10.39 -5.11 -11.17
CA TYR A 56 11.02 -3.83 -11.51
C TYR A 56 12.14 -3.41 -10.56
N GLY A 57 12.14 -3.92 -9.32
CA GLY A 57 13.03 -3.46 -8.26
C GLY A 57 12.65 -2.07 -7.70
N ILE A 58 13.18 -1.77 -6.54
CA ILE A 58 12.85 -0.51 -5.83
C ILE A 58 13.33 0.72 -6.59
N ARG A 59 14.48 0.65 -7.25
CA ARG A 59 15.01 1.80 -8.01
C ARG A 59 14.05 2.29 -9.07
N TYR A 60 13.44 1.38 -9.82
CA TYR A 60 12.43 1.71 -10.81
C TYR A 60 11.18 2.33 -10.17
N LEU A 61 10.68 1.72 -9.09
CA LEU A 61 9.48 2.18 -8.40
C LEU A 61 9.66 3.57 -7.78
N VAL A 62 10.85 3.85 -7.25
CA VAL A 62 11.21 5.19 -6.74
C VAL A 62 11.23 6.19 -7.89
N ARG A 63 11.88 5.84 -9.00
CA ARG A 63 11.94 6.72 -10.18
C ARG A 63 10.55 7.03 -10.74
N GLU A 64 9.67 6.05 -10.77
CA GLU A 64 8.27 6.25 -11.18
C GLU A 64 7.55 7.28 -10.28
N ARG A 65 7.76 7.21 -8.96
CA ARG A 65 7.20 8.21 -8.01
C ARG A 65 7.79 9.60 -8.24
N GLU A 66 9.09 9.69 -8.49
CA GLU A 66 9.76 10.95 -8.80
C GLU A 66 9.24 11.62 -10.07
N LEU A 67 8.97 10.85 -11.12
CA LEU A 67 8.35 11.34 -12.33
C LEU A 67 6.92 11.84 -12.08
N GLN A 68 6.10 11.05 -11.39
CA GLN A 68 4.74 11.48 -11.03
C GLN A 68 4.74 12.74 -10.15
N PHE A 69 5.71 12.88 -9.26
CA PHE A 69 5.87 14.08 -8.45
C PHE A 69 6.24 15.29 -9.31
N ALA A 70 7.14 15.11 -10.29
CA ALA A 70 7.52 16.16 -11.21
C ALA A 70 6.36 16.61 -12.12
N ASP A 71 5.46 15.69 -12.51
CA ASP A 71 4.28 15.99 -13.32
C ASP A 71 3.27 16.91 -12.60
N LEU A 72 3.32 16.99 -11.27
CA LEU A 72 2.46 17.91 -10.49
C LEU A 72 3.03 19.34 -10.43
N GLN A 73 4.32 19.52 -10.68
CA GLN A 73 5.01 20.80 -10.49
C GLN A 73 4.42 21.93 -11.35
N PRO A 74 4.10 21.74 -12.65
CA PRO A 74 3.53 22.80 -13.47
C PRO A 74 2.18 23.33 -12.97
N ALA A 75 1.33 22.47 -12.42
CA ALA A 75 0.06 22.88 -11.82
C ALA A 75 0.25 23.73 -10.56
N LEU A 76 1.22 23.35 -9.73
CA LEU A 76 1.58 24.10 -8.53
C LEU A 76 2.16 25.49 -8.85
N GLU A 77 3.00 25.58 -9.88
CA GLU A 77 3.59 26.85 -10.33
C GLU A 77 2.56 27.83 -10.91
N ARG A 78 1.49 27.31 -11.53
CA ARG A 78 0.36 28.15 -11.97
C ARG A 78 -0.62 28.55 -10.87
N GLY A 79 -0.34 28.16 -9.62
CA GLY A 79 -1.24 28.42 -8.50
C GLY A 79 -2.53 27.57 -8.55
N GLU A 80 -2.57 26.52 -9.34
CA GLU A 80 -3.68 25.58 -9.44
C GLU A 80 -3.64 24.52 -8.31
N ALA A 81 -3.08 24.89 -7.18
CA ALA A 81 -2.92 24.01 -6.03
C ALA A 81 -4.28 23.75 -5.35
N LEU A 82 -5.07 22.88 -5.96
CA LEU A 82 -6.23 22.30 -5.30
C LEU A 82 -5.75 21.39 -4.16
N GLU A 83 -6.52 21.31 -3.09
CA GLU A 83 -6.23 20.44 -1.93
C GLU A 83 -5.88 19.01 -2.36
N ALA A 84 -6.58 18.47 -3.37
CA ALA A 84 -6.31 17.15 -3.93
C ALA A 84 -4.90 17.01 -4.52
N THR A 85 -4.39 18.05 -5.20
CA THR A 85 -3.03 18.04 -5.77
C THR A 85 -1.97 18.06 -4.68
N LEU A 86 -2.16 18.85 -3.63
CA LEU A 86 -1.27 18.89 -2.47
C LEU A 86 -1.24 17.54 -1.74
N ARG A 87 -2.41 16.96 -1.50
CA ARG A 87 -2.51 15.62 -0.88
C ARG A 87 -1.82 14.55 -1.72
N LEU A 88 -2.02 14.56 -3.04
CA LEU A 88 -1.35 13.62 -3.95
C LEU A 88 0.18 13.78 -3.88
N ARG A 89 0.67 15.02 -3.84
CA ARG A 89 2.10 15.30 -3.70
C ARG A 89 2.67 14.72 -2.39
N GLU A 90 1.98 14.92 -1.29
CA GLU A 90 2.39 14.37 0.02
C GLU A 90 2.37 12.84 -0.02
N GLU A 91 1.33 12.24 -0.60
CA GLU A 91 1.25 10.79 -0.74
C GLU A 91 2.39 10.20 -1.57
N LEU A 92 2.75 10.84 -2.70
CA LEU A 92 3.87 10.40 -3.53
C LEU A 92 5.21 10.48 -2.79
N ALA A 93 5.41 11.54 -2.00
CA ALA A 93 6.59 11.69 -1.16
C ALA A 93 6.67 10.57 -0.10
N GLU A 94 5.56 10.24 0.54
CA GLU A 94 5.49 9.15 1.51
C GLU A 94 5.66 7.77 0.88
N GLN A 95 5.08 7.53 -0.29
CA GLN A 95 5.31 6.30 -1.04
C GLN A 95 6.79 6.12 -1.37
N ARG A 96 7.45 7.17 -1.84
CA ARG A 96 8.89 7.16 -2.11
C ARG A 96 9.69 6.83 -0.85
N ARG A 97 9.38 7.46 0.27
CA ARG A 97 10.02 7.19 1.56
C ARG A 97 9.85 5.73 1.99
N ALA A 98 8.64 5.21 1.89
CA ALA A 98 8.32 3.83 2.25
C ALA A 98 9.08 2.80 1.37
N LEU A 99 9.22 3.08 0.07
CA LEU A 99 10.02 2.24 -0.84
C LEU A 99 11.49 2.19 -0.42
N LEU A 100 12.09 3.33 -0.06
CA LEU A 100 13.48 3.39 0.42
C LEU A 100 13.63 2.66 1.77
N GLN A 101 12.70 2.82 2.70
CA GLN A 101 12.69 2.08 3.96
C GLN A 101 12.58 0.56 3.74
N MET A 102 11.78 0.13 2.76
CA MET A 102 11.71 -1.30 2.40
C MET A 102 13.06 -1.80 1.85
N GLN A 103 13.75 -0.99 1.07
CA GLN A 103 15.10 -1.33 0.59
C GLN A 103 16.10 -1.45 1.76
N GLU A 104 16.09 -0.53 2.70
CA GLU A 104 16.93 -0.61 3.90
C GLU A 104 16.61 -1.85 4.75
N MET A 105 15.31 -2.15 4.92
CA MET A 105 14.88 -3.37 5.60
C MET A 105 15.45 -4.61 4.92
N ALA A 106 15.29 -4.73 3.60
CA ALA A 106 15.79 -5.87 2.83
C ALA A 106 17.29 -6.02 2.93
N ALA A 107 18.05 -4.92 2.92
CA ALA A 107 19.51 -4.92 3.07
C ALA A 107 19.95 -5.54 4.41
N ARG A 108 19.19 -5.33 5.49
CA ARG A 108 19.47 -5.97 6.80
C ARG A 108 19.31 -7.49 6.78
N TYR A 109 18.58 -8.02 5.80
CA TYR A 109 18.47 -9.47 5.54
C TYR A 109 19.41 -9.95 4.44
N GLY A 110 20.37 -9.12 4.02
CA GLY A 110 21.34 -9.45 2.98
C GLY A 110 20.75 -9.49 1.57
N CYS A 111 19.60 -8.81 1.35
CA CYS A 111 18.91 -8.78 0.06
C CYS A 111 18.99 -7.38 -0.57
N ASP A 112 19.47 -7.32 -1.82
CA ASP A 112 19.44 -6.09 -2.62
C ASP A 112 18.23 -6.06 -3.54
N ILE A 113 17.12 -5.51 -3.07
CA ILE A 113 15.87 -5.37 -3.84
C ILE A 113 15.84 -4.13 -4.74
N SER A 114 16.97 -3.45 -4.92
CA SER A 114 17.06 -2.25 -5.78
C SER A 114 16.83 -2.56 -7.26
N HIS A 115 17.08 -3.80 -7.69
CA HIS A 115 16.95 -4.28 -9.06
C HIS A 115 15.86 -5.35 -9.20
N PRO A 116 15.40 -5.65 -10.42
CA PRO A 116 14.50 -6.77 -10.69
C PRO A 116 15.09 -8.10 -10.18
N ALA A 117 14.23 -9.00 -9.74
CA ALA A 117 14.63 -10.34 -9.37
C ALA A 117 15.16 -11.10 -10.60
N ARG A 118 16.23 -11.88 -10.44
CA ARG A 118 16.90 -12.63 -11.49
C ARG A 118 16.74 -14.15 -11.34
N THR A 119 16.39 -14.58 -10.16
CA THR A 119 16.20 -15.99 -9.81
C THR A 119 14.86 -16.18 -9.10
N ALA A 120 14.36 -17.41 -9.11
CA ALA A 120 13.14 -17.78 -8.39
C ALA A 120 13.25 -17.45 -6.89
N ARG A 121 14.42 -17.69 -6.29
CA ARG A 121 14.68 -17.36 -4.88
C ARG A 121 14.54 -15.85 -4.61
N GLU A 122 15.15 -15.03 -5.45
CA GLU A 122 15.01 -13.57 -5.35
C GLU A 122 13.55 -13.16 -5.54
N ALA A 123 12.89 -13.68 -6.56
CA ALA A 123 11.49 -13.34 -6.85
C ALA A 123 10.55 -13.63 -5.67
N VAL A 124 10.69 -14.79 -5.04
CA VAL A 124 9.94 -15.15 -3.82
C VAL A 124 10.26 -14.17 -2.69
N GLN A 125 11.55 -13.86 -2.48
CA GLN A 125 11.95 -12.99 -1.38
C GLN A 125 11.51 -11.54 -1.60
N TRP A 126 11.63 -10.99 -2.81
CA TRP A 126 11.16 -9.63 -3.16
C TRP A 126 9.64 -9.52 -3.02
N LEU A 127 8.90 -10.51 -3.50
CA LEU A 127 7.45 -10.60 -3.34
C LEU A 127 7.05 -10.65 -1.86
N TYR A 128 7.80 -11.40 -1.04
CA TYR A 128 7.53 -11.50 0.39
C TYR A 128 7.73 -10.16 1.11
N PHE A 129 8.77 -9.40 0.79
CA PHE A 129 8.95 -8.06 1.35
C PHE A 129 7.80 -7.12 0.97
N ALA A 130 7.36 -7.14 -0.29
CA ALA A 130 6.21 -6.36 -0.73
C ALA A 130 4.92 -6.77 -0.01
N TYR A 131 4.71 -8.07 0.20
CA TYR A 131 3.56 -8.59 0.95
C TYR A 131 3.59 -8.15 2.42
N LEU A 132 4.75 -8.21 3.09
CA LEU A 132 4.88 -7.74 4.47
C LEU A 132 4.54 -6.25 4.61
N ALA A 133 5.01 -5.42 3.69
CA ALA A 133 4.68 -4.00 3.68
C ALA A 133 3.17 -3.78 3.51
N ALA A 134 2.52 -4.52 2.61
CA ALA A 134 1.08 -4.44 2.39
C ALA A 134 0.27 -4.91 3.61
N VAL A 135 0.65 -6.03 4.24
CA VAL A 135 0.02 -6.53 5.48
C VAL A 135 0.13 -5.48 6.58
N LYS A 136 1.32 -4.91 6.77
CA LYS A 136 1.57 -3.87 7.75
C LYS A 136 0.70 -2.63 7.50
N SER A 137 0.48 -2.29 6.23
CA SER A 137 -0.32 -1.14 5.84
C SER A 137 -1.84 -1.33 5.98
N GLN A 138 -2.35 -2.54 6.12
CA GLN A 138 -3.79 -2.81 6.14
C GLN A 138 -4.39 -2.98 7.53
N ASN A 139 -3.60 -3.16 8.53
CA ASN A 139 -4.00 -3.23 9.94
C ASN A 139 -5.34 -3.99 10.16
N GLY A 140 -5.32 -5.30 9.94
CA GLY A 140 -6.47 -6.17 10.17
C GLY A 140 -7.35 -6.46 8.95
N GLY A 141 -6.96 -6.02 7.75
CA GLY A 141 -7.59 -6.46 6.51
C GLY A 141 -7.27 -7.93 6.18
N ALA A 142 -8.21 -8.62 5.54
CA ALA A 142 -7.93 -9.94 4.99
C ALA A 142 -7.10 -9.80 3.70
N MET A 143 -5.88 -10.36 3.71
CA MET A 143 -4.93 -10.26 2.62
C MET A 143 -4.80 -11.60 1.90
N SER A 144 -4.70 -11.58 0.58
CA SER A 144 -4.45 -12.75 -0.25
C SER A 144 -3.19 -12.55 -1.08
N LEU A 145 -2.42 -13.61 -1.26
CA LEU A 145 -1.25 -13.61 -2.15
C LEU A 145 -1.65 -13.59 -3.65
N GLY A 146 -2.92 -13.88 -3.97
CA GLY A 146 -3.36 -13.99 -5.35
C GLY A 146 -2.75 -15.19 -6.09
N ARG A 147 -2.52 -15.04 -7.38
CA ARG A 147 -1.95 -16.09 -8.23
C ARG A 147 -0.42 -16.03 -8.26
N THR A 148 0.20 -16.12 -7.10
CA THR A 148 1.68 -16.03 -7.00
C THR A 148 2.39 -17.18 -7.68
N ALA A 149 1.83 -18.40 -7.65
CA ALA A 149 2.42 -19.56 -8.34
C ALA A 149 2.56 -19.29 -9.85
N THR A 150 1.49 -18.79 -10.50
CA THR A 150 1.52 -18.43 -11.92
C THR A 150 2.53 -17.32 -12.21
N PHE A 151 2.68 -16.36 -11.31
CA PHE A 151 3.70 -15.31 -11.45
C PHE A 151 5.11 -15.85 -11.32
N LEU A 152 5.36 -16.70 -10.32
CA LEU A 152 6.70 -17.23 -10.05
C LEU A 152 7.20 -18.19 -11.13
N ASP A 153 6.28 -18.76 -11.91
CA ASP A 153 6.61 -19.65 -13.04
C ASP A 153 7.53 -19.00 -14.09
N ILE A 154 7.50 -17.67 -14.21
CA ILE A 154 8.40 -16.94 -15.12
C ILE A 154 9.88 -16.98 -14.70
N TYR A 155 10.19 -17.44 -13.50
CA TYR A 155 11.55 -17.51 -12.95
C TYR A 155 12.09 -18.95 -12.85
N ILE A 156 11.33 -19.92 -13.30
CA ILE A 156 11.67 -21.34 -13.30
C ILE A 156 12.09 -21.78 -14.71
#